data_39a0cf001da77b009773daa46d08fcb3
#
_entry.id   39a0cf001da77b009773daa46d08fcb3
#
_cell.length_a   1.000
_cell.length_b   1.000
_cell.length_c   1.000
_cell.angle_alpha   90.00
_cell.angle_beta   90.00
_cell.angle_gamma   90.00
#
_symmetry.space_group_name_H-M   'P 1'
#
loop_
_entity.id
_entity.type
_entity.pdbx_description
1 polymer ?
#
loop_
_entity_poly.entity_id
_entity_poly.type
_entity_poly.pdbx_seq_one_letter_code
_entity_poly.pdbx_strand_id
1 'polypeptide(L)'
;FIPDLIRMLDNVLDHFIKKAPPQMHKAVYSAMRERSIGLGAMGFHAYLQKNDIPFEGIWANTTNIEMFEHIKNNALLETRRLAVERGACPDDDSCEVRNAHLLAIAPNASSSIICGNTSPSIEPFRANAYTQKTKSGSYLQKNKYLDVILRNKCKSEQEYEEVWRSIVANKGSVQHLSILSEEQKEVYKTAVEINQSWVVEHASNRQPYICQSQSVNLFFPPDVNKGDLHNVHMLAWAKNLKTLYYLRSEAISRADNVTSQAKREIIFEQSDCLSCEG
;
A
#
# COMPACT_ATOMS: atom_id res chain seq x y z
N PHE A 1 18.22 3.26 -10.74
CA PHE A 1 17.45 3.50 -9.52
C PHE A 1 17.34 2.24 -8.64
N ILE A 2 16.81 1.09 -9.13
CA ILE A 2 16.67 -0.14 -8.31
C ILE A 2 18.04 -0.63 -7.80
N PRO A 3 19.10 -0.70 -8.62
CA PRO A 3 20.45 -1.03 -8.14
C PRO A 3 20.93 -0.15 -7.00
N ASP A 4 20.70 1.16 -7.08
CA ASP A 4 21.11 2.11 -6.03
C ASP A 4 20.39 1.84 -4.71
N LEU A 5 19.08 1.47 -4.77
CA LEU A 5 18.32 1.10 -3.58
C LEU A 5 18.84 -0.18 -2.92
N ILE A 6 19.16 -1.21 -3.70
CA ILE A 6 19.74 -2.46 -3.19
C ILE A 6 21.08 -2.17 -2.50
N ARG A 7 21.95 -1.39 -3.15
CA ARG A 7 23.25 -0.97 -2.57
C ARG A 7 23.06 -0.15 -1.30
N MET A 8 22.10 0.77 -1.29
CA MET A 8 21.76 1.54 -0.09
C MET A 8 21.32 0.64 1.07
N LEU A 9 20.44 -0.33 0.81
CA LEU A 9 19.96 -1.26 1.84
C LEU A 9 21.09 -2.16 2.36
N ASP A 10 22.01 -2.63 1.50
CA ASP A 10 23.21 -3.37 1.93
C ASP A 10 24.14 -2.51 2.79
N ASN A 11 24.29 -1.21 2.46
CA ASN A 11 25.04 -0.27 3.28
C ASN A 11 24.38 -0.04 4.66
N VAL A 12 23.03 -0.03 4.74
CA VAL A 12 22.29 0.05 6.02
C VAL A 12 22.57 -1.17 6.88
N LEU A 13 22.60 -2.38 6.30
CA LEU A 13 23.00 -3.59 7.02
C LEU A 13 24.44 -3.49 7.54
N ASP A 14 25.38 -3.05 6.72
CA ASP A 14 26.77 -2.86 7.17
C ASP A 14 26.89 -1.85 8.31
N HIS A 15 26.11 -0.77 8.27
CA HIS A 15 26.07 0.21 9.36
C HIS A 15 25.50 -0.42 10.64
N PHE A 16 24.39 -1.16 10.53
CA PHE A 16 23.81 -1.87 11.66
C PHE A 16 24.81 -2.85 12.28
N ILE A 17 25.41 -3.72 11.49
CA ILE A 17 26.40 -4.72 11.93
C ILE A 17 27.54 -4.06 12.72
N LYS A 18 28.03 -2.90 12.25
CA LYS A 18 29.15 -2.17 12.88
C LYS A 18 28.78 -1.37 14.11
N LYS A 19 27.51 -0.94 14.23
CA LYS A 19 27.07 0.03 15.26
C LYS A 19 26.07 -0.52 16.27
N ALA A 20 25.55 -1.72 16.04
CA ALA A 20 24.58 -2.33 16.96
C ALA A 20 25.21 -2.55 18.35
N PRO A 21 24.44 -2.30 19.42
CA PRO A 21 24.93 -2.52 20.79
C PRO A 21 25.11 -4.03 21.06
N PRO A 22 25.99 -4.42 22.04
CA PRO A 22 26.31 -5.82 22.32
C PRO A 22 25.09 -6.71 22.61
N GLN A 23 24.00 -6.16 23.13
CA GLN A 23 22.75 -6.88 23.42
C GLN A 23 22.08 -7.41 22.17
N MET A 24 22.37 -6.82 21.00
CA MET A 24 21.80 -7.21 19.68
C MET A 24 22.67 -8.24 18.94
N HIS A 25 23.60 -8.93 19.61
CA HIS A 25 24.54 -9.86 18.97
C HIS A 25 23.86 -10.94 18.11
N LYS A 26 22.66 -11.45 18.50
CA LYS A 26 21.91 -12.42 17.70
C LYS A 26 21.38 -11.82 16.38
N ALA A 27 20.88 -10.59 16.44
CA ALA A 27 20.43 -9.87 15.23
C ALA A 27 21.63 -9.52 14.31
N VAL A 28 22.76 -9.13 14.90
CA VAL A 28 24.01 -8.91 14.16
C VAL A 28 24.48 -10.19 13.48
N TYR A 29 24.45 -11.33 14.19
CA TYR A 29 24.80 -12.63 13.63
C TYR A 29 23.94 -12.98 12.42
N SER A 30 22.60 -12.89 12.53
CA SER A 30 21.67 -13.14 11.42
C SER A 30 21.92 -12.17 10.24
N ALA A 31 22.08 -10.88 10.54
CA ALA A 31 22.38 -9.87 9.51
C ALA A 31 23.70 -10.13 8.77
N MET A 32 24.71 -10.67 9.44
CA MET A 32 25.99 -11.05 8.81
C MET A 32 25.85 -12.29 7.92
N ARG A 33 25.04 -13.25 8.36
CA ARG A 33 24.88 -14.55 7.70
C ARG A 33 24.02 -14.46 6.45
N GLU A 34 22.81 -13.97 6.62
CA GLU A 34 21.80 -13.92 5.54
C GLU A 34 21.90 -12.65 4.69
N ARG A 35 22.28 -11.54 5.30
CA ARG A 35 22.24 -10.21 4.68
C ARG A 35 20.90 -9.89 4.02
N SER A 36 19.81 -10.36 4.62
CA SER A 36 18.46 -10.17 4.09
C SER A 36 18.06 -8.70 4.08
N ILE A 37 17.51 -8.25 2.97
CA ILE A 37 16.90 -6.92 2.78
C ILE A 37 15.47 -7.09 2.26
N GLY A 38 14.67 -6.02 2.29
CA GLY A 38 13.27 -6.07 1.86
C GLY A 38 12.90 -4.83 1.08
N LEU A 39 13.29 -4.74 -0.19
CA LEU A 39 12.79 -3.70 -1.08
C LEU A 39 11.33 -3.98 -1.42
N GLY A 40 10.45 -2.99 -1.20
CA GLY A 40 9.03 -3.04 -1.51
C GLY A 40 8.60 -1.94 -2.46
N ALA A 41 7.32 -1.95 -2.83
CA ALA A 41 6.69 -0.91 -3.63
C ALA A 41 5.68 -0.13 -2.79
N MET A 42 5.48 1.14 -3.13
CA MET A 42 4.47 2.03 -2.56
C MET A 42 3.84 2.84 -3.68
N GLY A 43 2.53 3.08 -3.58
CA GLY A 43 1.83 3.89 -4.56
C GLY A 43 1.31 3.11 -5.77
N PHE A 44 1.09 1.81 -5.66
CA PHE A 44 0.63 1.01 -6.80
C PHE A 44 -0.71 1.51 -7.35
N HIS A 45 -1.74 1.68 -6.51
CA HIS A 45 -3.04 2.20 -6.97
C HIS A 45 -2.93 3.64 -7.47
N ALA A 46 -2.13 4.48 -6.79
CA ALA A 46 -1.86 5.84 -7.25
C ALA A 46 -1.23 5.89 -8.65
N TYR A 47 -0.34 4.94 -8.96
CA TYR A 47 0.24 4.79 -10.29
C TYR A 47 -0.82 4.39 -11.33
N LEU A 48 -1.70 3.45 -10.99
CA LEU A 48 -2.81 3.05 -11.86
C LEU A 48 -3.72 4.24 -12.15
N GLN A 49 -4.16 4.97 -11.12
CA GLN A 49 -5.02 6.16 -11.27
C GLN A 49 -4.36 7.27 -12.09
N LYS A 50 -3.03 7.45 -11.94
CA LYS A 50 -2.28 8.42 -12.75
C LYS A 50 -2.34 8.09 -14.25
N ASN A 51 -2.49 6.83 -14.60
CA ASN A 51 -2.51 6.33 -15.96
C ASN A 51 -3.92 5.93 -16.44
N ASP A 52 -4.96 6.36 -15.72
CA ASP A 52 -6.37 6.05 -15.99
C ASP A 52 -6.66 4.53 -16.11
N ILE A 53 -5.97 3.72 -15.32
CA ILE A 53 -6.12 2.26 -15.29
C ILE A 53 -6.97 1.88 -14.07
N PRO A 54 -8.13 1.23 -14.24
CA PRO A 54 -8.88 0.66 -13.13
C PRO A 54 -8.05 -0.39 -12.38
N PHE A 55 -8.24 -0.47 -11.06
CA PHE A 55 -7.56 -1.49 -10.25
C PHE A 55 -7.98 -2.91 -10.64
N GLU A 56 -9.22 -3.08 -11.03
CA GLU A 56 -9.78 -4.32 -11.52
C GLU A 56 -9.50 -4.49 -13.02
N GLY A 57 -9.01 -5.66 -13.44
CA GLY A 57 -8.86 -5.99 -14.82
C GLY A 57 -7.44 -6.29 -15.28
N ILE A 58 -7.36 -6.65 -16.58
CA ILE A 58 -6.13 -7.18 -17.17
C ILE A 58 -5.01 -6.16 -17.26
N TRP A 59 -5.33 -4.89 -17.52
CA TRP A 59 -4.31 -3.83 -17.66
C TRP A 59 -3.57 -3.57 -16.35
N ALA A 60 -4.29 -3.50 -15.23
CA ALA A 60 -3.67 -3.40 -13.92
C ALA A 60 -2.82 -4.64 -13.60
N ASN A 61 -3.32 -5.82 -13.97
CA ASN A 61 -2.58 -7.07 -13.77
C ASN A 61 -1.29 -7.13 -14.60
N THR A 62 -1.34 -6.77 -15.87
CA THR A 62 -0.15 -6.70 -16.74
C THR A 62 0.88 -5.71 -16.17
N THR A 63 0.42 -4.50 -15.82
CA THR A 63 1.28 -3.50 -15.17
C THR A 63 1.92 -4.02 -13.87
N ASN A 64 1.15 -4.75 -13.06
CA ASN A 64 1.64 -5.37 -11.83
C ASN A 64 2.76 -6.38 -12.10
N ILE A 65 2.59 -7.26 -13.06
CA ILE A 65 3.58 -8.28 -13.43
C ILE A 65 4.86 -7.61 -13.95
N GLU A 66 4.73 -6.74 -14.95
CA GLU A 66 5.87 -6.05 -15.57
C GLU A 66 6.69 -5.23 -14.55
N MET A 67 6.00 -4.53 -13.65
CA MET A 67 6.63 -3.74 -12.60
C MET A 67 7.47 -4.62 -11.66
N PHE A 68 6.89 -5.70 -11.14
CA PHE A 68 7.59 -6.55 -10.17
C PHE A 68 8.66 -7.43 -10.81
N GLU A 69 8.48 -7.85 -12.05
CA GLU A 69 9.52 -8.50 -12.84
C GLU A 69 10.73 -7.58 -13.05
N HIS A 70 10.48 -6.33 -13.44
CA HIS A 70 11.52 -5.33 -13.59
C HIS A 70 12.29 -5.08 -12.28
N ILE A 71 11.57 -4.93 -11.16
CA ILE A 71 12.18 -4.73 -9.84
C ILE A 71 13.05 -5.93 -9.47
N LYS A 72 12.52 -7.15 -9.59
CA LYS A 72 13.26 -8.39 -9.26
C LYS A 72 14.53 -8.52 -10.09
N ASN A 73 14.43 -8.36 -11.40
CA ASN A 73 15.56 -8.57 -12.31
C ASN A 73 16.70 -7.57 -12.00
N ASN A 74 16.37 -6.31 -11.77
CA ASN A 74 17.38 -5.29 -11.43
C ASN A 74 17.96 -5.49 -10.01
N ALA A 75 17.14 -5.91 -9.05
CA ALA A 75 17.61 -6.24 -7.71
C ALA A 75 18.59 -7.43 -7.73
N LEU A 76 18.28 -8.46 -8.53
CA LEU A 76 19.10 -9.65 -8.67
C LEU A 76 20.45 -9.33 -9.35
N LEU A 77 20.45 -8.48 -10.38
CA LEU A 77 21.67 -8.01 -11.01
C LEU A 77 22.60 -7.29 -10.02
N GLU A 78 22.02 -6.43 -9.17
CA GLU A 78 22.85 -5.65 -8.24
C GLU A 78 23.35 -6.49 -7.07
N THR A 79 22.56 -7.41 -6.50
CA THR A 79 23.06 -8.29 -5.44
C THR A 79 24.20 -9.19 -5.91
N ARG A 80 24.18 -9.64 -7.18
CA ARG A 80 25.28 -10.37 -7.79
C ARG A 80 26.53 -9.51 -7.96
N ARG A 81 26.40 -8.26 -8.40
CA ARG A 81 27.52 -7.32 -8.44
C ARG A 81 28.12 -7.07 -7.05
N LEU A 82 27.26 -6.89 -6.06
CA LEU A 82 27.70 -6.72 -4.67
C LEU A 82 28.40 -7.97 -4.12
N ALA A 83 27.98 -9.17 -4.51
CA ALA A 83 28.66 -10.40 -4.13
C ALA A 83 30.10 -10.44 -4.67
N VAL A 84 30.32 -10.03 -5.93
CA VAL A 84 31.67 -9.92 -6.51
C VAL A 84 32.48 -8.82 -5.83
N GLU A 85 31.88 -7.67 -5.53
CA GLU A 85 32.54 -6.51 -4.93
C GLU A 85 32.91 -6.71 -3.45
N ARG A 86 31.99 -7.36 -2.67
CA ARG A 86 32.02 -7.37 -1.20
C ARG A 86 31.99 -8.76 -0.58
N GLY A 87 31.91 -9.80 -1.38
CA GLY A 87 31.70 -11.19 -0.99
C GLY A 87 30.23 -11.58 -0.93
N ALA A 88 29.91 -12.82 -1.22
CA ALA A 88 28.56 -13.40 -1.09
C ALA A 88 28.11 -13.51 0.38
N CYS A 89 26.81 -13.68 0.61
CA CYS A 89 26.32 -13.96 1.96
C CYS A 89 26.63 -15.41 2.35
N PRO A 90 27.03 -15.64 3.61
CA PRO A 90 27.46 -16.98 4.07
C PRO A 90 26.37 -18.06 4.01
N ASP A 91 25.08 -17.69 4.03
CA ASP A 91 23.96 -18.61 4.02
C ASP A 91 23.40 -18.89 2.61
N ASP A 92 24.05 -18.37 1.57
CA ASP A 92 23.74 -18.72 0.19
C ASP A 92 24.77 -19.73 -0.36
N ASP A 93 24.32 -20.97 -0.50
CA ASP A 93 25.16 -22.09 -0.97
C ASP A 93 25.65 -21.90 -2.41
N SER A 94 24.96 -21.09 -3.21
CA SER A 94 25.38 -20.76 -4.58
C SER A 94 26.58 -19.84 -4.63
N CYS A 95 26.84 -19.08 -3.58
CA CYS A 95 27.83 -18.03 -3.49
C CYS A 95 27.69 -16.92 -4.57
N GLU A 96 26.51 -16.80 -5.18
CA GLU A 96 26.26 -15.87 -6.28
C GLU A 96 25.72 -14.52 -5.83
N VAL A 97 25.08 -14.45 -4.64
CA VAL A 97 24.37 -13.26 -4.19
C VAL A 97 24.93 -12.70 -2.88
N ARG A 98 24.90 -11.38 -2.75
CA ARG A 98 25.28 -10.66 -1.53
C ARG A 98 24.19 -10.72 -0.46
N ASN A 99 22.92 -10.77 -0.87
CA ASN A 99 21.75 -10.72 -0.01
C ASN A 99 20.89 -11.94 -0.29
N ALA A 100 20.63 -12.79 0.71
CA ALA A 100 19.82 -14.00 0.58
C ALA A 100 18.36 -13.69 0.20
N HIS A 101 17.84 -12.56 0.68
CA HIS A 101 16.51 -12.07 0.33
C HIS A 101 16.56 -10.61 -0.11
N LEU A 102 15.73 -10.24 -1.08
CA LEU A 102 15.78 -8.95 -1.76
C LEU A 102 14.48 -8.16 -1.62
N LEU A 103 13.32 -8.80 -1.79
CA LEU A 103 12.03 -8.14 -1.87
C LEU A 103 11.05 -8.62 -0.80
N ALA A 104 10.36 -7.65 -0.20
CA ALA A 104 9.24 -7.86 0.72
C ALA A 104 8.23 -6.72 0.56
N ILE A 105 6.95 -6.99 0.77
CA ILE A 105 5.91 -5.97 0.70
C ILE A 105 5.42 -5.64 2.11
N ALA A 106 5.82 -4.47 2.60
CA ALA A 106 5.35 -3.91 3.86
C ALA A 106 4.07 -3.06 3.67
N PRO A 107 3.26 -2.81 4.71
CA PRO A 107 1.99 -2.07 4.57
C PRO A 107 2.17 -0.59 4.20
N ASN A 108 3.20 0.08 4.68
CA ASN A 108 3.58 1.47 4.39
C ASN A 108 2.47 2.52 4.62
N ALA A 109 1.54 2.29 5.55
CA ALA A 109 0.40 3.17 5.76
C ALA A 109 0.78 4.61 6.14
N SER A 110 1.75 4.78 7.04
CA SER A 110 2.23 6.11 7.46
C SER A 110 3.23 6.71 6.46
N SER A 111 4.12 5.88 5.90
CA SER A 111 5.14 6.32 4.95
C SER A 111 4.52 6.89 3.67
N SER A 112 3.41 6.33 3.21
CA SER A 112 2.68 6.81 2.01
C SER A 112 2.18 8.25 2.16
N ILE A 113 1.76 8.64 3.37
CA ILE A 113 1.33 10.00 3.66
C ILE A 113 2.51 10.98 3.55
N ILE A 114 3.67 10.61 4.15
CA ILE A 114 4.89 11.43 4.11
C ILE A 114 5.42 11.54 2.68
N CYS A 115 5.32 10.47 1.90
CA CYS A 115 5.78 10.42 0.51
C CYS A 115 4.74 11.00 -0.48
N GLY A 116 4.16 12.16 -0.15
CA GLY A 116 3.27 12.92 -1.02
C GLY A 116 1.84 12.38 -1.09
N ASN A 117 1.36 11.77 0.00
CA ASN A 117 0.01 11.22 0.12
C ASN A 117 -0.33 10.29 -1.05
N THR A 118 0.53 9.32 -1.31
CA THR A 118 0.30 8.25 -2.31
C THR A 118 -0.49 7.09 -1.71
N SER A 119 -0.92 6.13 -2.53
CA SER A 119 -1.57 4.94 -1.99
C SER A 119 -0.58 4.08 -1.19
N PRO A 120 -1.01 3.48 -0.06
CA PRO A 120 -0.10 2.68 0.77
C PRO A 120 0.28 1.39 0.04
N SER A 121 1.58 1.12 -0.06
CA SER A 121 2.11 -0.12 -0.62
C SER A 121 1.46 -0.51 -1.96
N ILE A 122 0.90 -1.72 -2.01
CA ILE A 122 0.16 -2.31 -3.13
C ILE A 122 -1.36 -2.15 -2.97
N GLU A 123 -1.80 -1.50 -1.88
CA GLU A 123 -3.21 -1.40 -1.52
C GLU A 123 -3.92 -0.33 -2.34
N PRO A 124 -5.23 -0.51 -2.60
CA PRO A 124 -6.06 0.55 -3.13
C PRO A 124 -6.29 1.66 -2.09
N PHE A 125 -6.58 2.87 -2.56
CA PHE A 125 -7.02 3.97 -1.70
C PHE A 125 -8.31 3.62 -0.96
N ARG A 126 -8.35 3.88 0.33
CA ARG A 126 -9.56 3.67 1.15
C ARG A 126 -10.66 4.68 0.88
N ALA A 127 -10.27 5.89 0.47
CA ALA A 127 -11.18 6.99 0.17
C ALA A 127 -10.49 7.97 -0.78
N ASN A 128 -11.26 8.64 -1.67
CA ASN A 128 -10.75 9.70 -2.52
C ASN A 128 -10.66 11.07 -1.79
N ALA A 129 -11.36 11.20 -0.66
CA ALA A 129 -11.21 12.33 0.25
C ALA A 129 -11.42 11.88 1.69
N TYR A 130 -10.58 12.38 2.62
CA TYR A 130 -10.69 12.07 4.05
C TYR A 130 -10.07 13.18 4.89
N THR A 131 -10.50 13.29 6.14
CA THR A 131 -9.94 14.23 7.10
C THR A 131 -8.76 13.60 7.83
N GLN A 132 -7.57 14.14 7.63
CA GLN A 132 -6.38 13.76 8.36
C GLN A 132 -6.23 14.62 9.60
N LYS A 133 -6.19 13.99 10.77
CA LYS A 133 -5.92 14.66 12.04
C LYS A 133 -4.42 14.59 12.34
N THR A 134 -3.83 15.73 12.65
CA THR A 134 -2.44 15.86 13.08
C THR A 134 -2.37 16.66 14.37
N LYS A 135 -1.21 16.72 15.02
CA LYS A 135 -1.01 17.57 16.20
C LYS A 135 -1.24 19.06 15.92
N SER A 136 -1.07 19.49 14.68
CA SER A 136 -1.23 20.88 14.22
C SER A 136 -2.63 21.21 13.69
N GLY A 137 -3.55 20.24 13.62
CA GLY A 137 -4.92 20.47 13.14
C GLY A 137 -5.48 19.33 12.29
N SER A 138 -6.65 19.59 11.74
CA SER A 138 -7.36 18.67 10.85
C SER A 138 -7.33 19.20 9.42
N TYR A 139 -6.90 18.41 8.47
CA TYR A 139 -6.74 18.78 7.06
C TYR A 139 -7.54 17.84 6.18
N LEU A 140 -8.28 18.41 5.22
CA LEU A 140 -8.93 17.61 4.18
C LEU A 140 -7.89 17.18 3.15
N GLN A 141 -7.67 15.88 3.06
CA GLN A 141 -6.85 15.27 2.01
C GLN A 141 -7.73 14.91 0.83
N LYS A 142 -7.35 15.36 -0.36
CA LYS A 142 -8.03 15.11 -1.63
C LYS A 142 -7.14 14.22 -2.51
N ASN A 143 -7.71 13.28 -3.23
CA ASN A 143 -6.98 12.50 -4.22
C ASN A 143 -6.52 13.41 -5.36
N LYS A 144 -5.21 13.55 -5.50
CA LYS A 144 -4.59 14.53 -6.41
C LYS A 144 -4.87 14.26 -7.90
N TYR A 145 -5.13 13.02 -8.30
CA TYR A 145 -5.44 12.68 -9.70
C TYR A 145 -6.90 13.00 -10.01
N LEU A 146 -7.80 12.66 -9.10
CA LEU A 146 -9.20 13.05 -9.19
C LEU A 146 -9.38 14.58 -9.12
N ASP A 147 -8.56 15.27 -8.34
CA ASP A 147 -8.57 16.73 -8.22
C ASP A 147 -8.39 17.42 -9.59
N VAL A 148 -7.44 16.96 -10.38
CA VAL A 148 -7.21 17.48 -11.74
C VAL A 148 -8.44 17.29 -12.62
N ILE A 149 -9.10 16.14 -12.56
CA ILE A 149 -10.29 15.83 -13.34
C ILE A 149 -11.45 16.74 -12.92
N LEU A 150 -11.69 16.88 -11.62
CA LEU A 150 -12.79 17.69 -11.10
C LEU A 150 -12.59 19.18 -11.38
N ARG A 151 -11.37 19.70 -11.28
CA ARG A 151 -11.06 21.09 -11.67
C ARG A 151 -11.37 21.38 -13.14
N ASN A 152 -11.14 20.40 -14.02
CA ASN A 152 -11.43 20.54 -15.45
C ASN A 152 -12.92 20.40 -15.79
N LYS A 153 -13.69 19.68 -14.96
CA LYS A 153 -15.11 19.39 -15.23
C LYS A 153 -16.08 20.34 -14.54
N CYS A 154 -15.75 20.84 -13.36
CA CYS A 154 -16.59 21.77 -12.62
C CYS A 154 -16.59 23.16 -13.28
N LYS A 155 -17.75 23.77 -13.36
CA LYS A 155 -17.94 25.09 -14.02
C LYS A 155 -17.64 26.26 -13.09
N SER A 156 -17.60 26.02 -11.80
CA SER A 156 -17.35 27.06 -10.79
C SER A 156 -16.63 26.48 -9.57
N GLU A 157 -15.96 27.32 -8.79
CA GLU A 157 -15.35 26.93 -7.51
C GLU A 157 -16.40 26.44 -6.51
N GLN A 158 -17.60 27.00 -6.55
CA GLN A 158 -18.69 26.54 -5.68
C GLN A 158 -19.08 25.08 -6.01
N GLU A 159 -19.28 24.74 -7.29
CA GLU A 159 -19.58 23.38 -7.73
C GLU A 159 -18.45 22.40 -7.34
N TYR A 160 -17.20 22.82 -7.54
CA TYR A 160 -16.03 22.02 -7.16
C TYR A 160 -16.00 21.72 -5.66
N GLU A 161 -16.26 22.71 -4.79
CA GLU A 161 -16.29 22.49 -3.34
C GLU A 161 -17.50 21.64 -2.90
N GLU A 162 -18.65 21.78 -3.58
CA GLU A 162 -19.83 20.94 -3.33
C GLU A 162 -19.58 19.47 -3.70
N VAL A 163 -18.91 19.22 -4.82
CA VAL A 163 -18.52 17.86 -5.24
C VAL A 163 -17.60 17.24 -4.20
N TRP A 164 -16.57 17.94 -3.72
CA TRP A 164 -15.69 17.39 -2.68
C TRP A 164 -16.40 17.14 -1.35
N ARG A 165 -17.31 18.01 -0.95
CA ARG A 165 -18.17 17.77 0.24
C ARG A 165 -19.04 16.53 0.07
N SER A 166 -19.60 16.33 -1.12
CA SER A 166 -20.38 15.14 -1.47
C SER A 166 -19.52 13.87 -1.39
N ILE A 167 -18.29 13.88 -1.91
CA ILE A 167 -17.36 12.74 -1.82
C ILE A 167 -17.08 12.40 -0.35
N VAL A 168 -16.80 13.39 0.50
CA VAL A 168 -16.57 13.17 1.94
C VAL A 168 -17.82 12.59 2.64
N ALA A 169 -19.00 13.12 2.33
CA ALA A 169 -20.26 12.63 2.87
C ALA A 169 -20.56 11.16 2.47
N ASN A 170 -20.08 10.75 1.29
CA ASN A 170 -20.18 9.38 0.79
C ASN A 170 -18.89 8.54 1.09
N LYS A 171 -18.23 8.80 2.22
CA LYS A 171 -17.06 8.03 2.70
C LYS A 171 -15.90 7.97 1.69
N GLY A 172 -15.77 8.97 0.85
CA GLY A 172 -14.73 9.04 -0.18
C GLY A 172 -15.08 8.34 -1.49
N SER A 173 -16.27 7.79 -1.65
CA SER A 173 -16.77 7.21 -2.90
C SER A 173 -17.08 8.29 -3.94
N VAL A 174 -16.90 7.94 -5.20
CA VAL A 174 -17.25 8.78 -6.36
C VAL A 174 -18.40 8.19 -7.19
N GLN A 175 -18.93 7.03 -6.79
CA GLN A 175 -19.89 6.26 -7.60
C GLN A 175 -21.21 7.00 -7.84
N HIS A 176 -21.60 7.90 -6.93
CA HIS A 176 -22.81 8.73 -7.02
C HIS A 176 -22.66 9.97 -7.91
N LEU A 177 -21.45 10.30 -8.37
CA LEU A 177 -21.20 11.54 -9.12
C LEU A 177 -21.58 11.37 -10.60
N SER A 178 -22.52 12.19 -11.07
CA SER A 178 -22.92 12.24 -12.49
C SER A 178 -21.91 12.98 -13.39
N ILE A 179 -21.02 13.78 -12.80
CA ILE A 179 -20.00 14.53 -13.53
C ILE A 179 -18.85 13.65 -14.05
N LEU A 180 -18.69 12.43 -13.50
CA LEU A 180 -17.69 11.46 -13.92
C LEU A 180 -18.30 10.44 -14.89
N SER A 181 -17.51 10.00 -15.88
CA SER A 181 -17.90 8.85 -16.71
C SER A 181 -17.81 7.53 -15.94
N GLU A 182 -18.45 6.47 -16.43
CA GLU A 182 -18.37 5.16 -15.77
C GLU A 182 -16.92 4.64 -15.72
N GLU A 183 -16.13 4.85 -16.78
CA GLU A 183 -14.71 4.49 -16.81
C GLU A 183 -13.93 5.23 -15.71
N GLN A 184 -14.21 6.52 -15.51
CA GLN A 184 -13.57 7.29 -14.43
C GLN A 184 -14.00 6.80 -13.06
N LYS A 185 -15.25 6.42 -12.86
CA LYS A 185 -15.72 5.83 -11.60
C LYS A 185 -15.00 4.51 -11.30
N GLU A 186 -14.76 3.66 -12.30
CA GLU A 186 -14.00 2.42 -12.14
C GLU A 186 -12.55 2.68 -11.68
N VAL A 187 -11.87 3.70 -12.24
CA VAL A 187 -10.51 4.09 -11.85
C VAL A 187 -10.44 4.57 -10.40
N TYR A 188 -11.48 5.27 -9.94
CA TYR A 188 -11.49 5.88 -8.60
C TYR A 188 -12.32 5.10 -7.57
N LYS A 189 -12.59 3.81 -7.80
CA LYS A 189 -13.14 2.93 -6.78
C LYS A 189 -12.28 2.96 -5.51
N THR A 190 -12.93 3.00 -4.37
CA THR A 190 -12.30 2.86 -3.06
C THR A 190 -12.00 1.40 -2.74
N ALA A 191 -11.16 1.14 -1.74
CA ALA A 191 -10.74 -0.21 -1.38
C ALA A 191 -11.92 -1.16 -1.08
N VAL A 192 -13.00 -0.66 -0.49
CA VAL A 192 -14.20 -1.46 -0.18
C VAL A 192 -15.12 -1.67 -1.39
N GLU A 193 -15.01 -0.84 -2.43
CA GLU A 193 -15.79 -0.96 -3.67
C GLU A 193 -15.11 -1.90 -4.68
N ILE A 194 -13.81 -2.12 -4.53
CA ILE A 194 -13.03 -3.06 -5.36
C ILE A 194 -13.37 -4.49 -4.96
N ASN A 195 -13.61 -5.34 -5.95
CA ASN A 195 -13.74 -6.77 -5.72
C ASN A 195 -12.42 -7.35 -5.17
N GLN A 196 -12.45 -7.85 -3.94
CA GLN A 196 -11.26 -8.32 -3.24
C GLN A 196 -10.58 -9.52 -3.90
N SER A 197 -11.26 -10.23 -4.79
CA SER A 197 -10.63 -11.24 -5.64
C SER A 197 -9.50 -10.65 -6.50
N TRP A 198 -9.62 -9.40 -6.96
CA TRP A 198 -8.55 -8.73 -7.72
C TRP A 198 -7.33 -8.40 -6.85
N VAL A 199 -7.54 -8.09 -5.57
CA VAL A 199 -6.42 -7.90 -4.61
C VAL A 199 -5.62 -9.21 -4.49
N VAL A 200 -6.32 -10.34 -4.38
CA VAL A 200 -5.71 -11.69 -4.34
C VAL A 200 -5.03 -12.04 -5.66
N GLU A 201 -5.68 -11.78 -6.80
CA GLU A 201 -5.11 -12.04 -8.14
C GLU A 201 -3.80 -11.25 -8.33
N HIS A 202 -3.80 -9.96 -8.06
CA HIS A 202 -2.59 -9.14 -8.18
C HIS A 202 -1.49 -9.64 -7.23
N ALA A 203 -1.83 -10.00 -6.00
CA ALA A 203 -0.87 -10.52 -5.03
C ALA A 203 -0.27 -11.86 -5.50
N SER A 204 -1.09 -12.76 -6.04
CA SER A 204 -0.66 -14.04 -6.60
C SER A 204 0.28 -13.86 -7.80
N ASN A 205 -0.10 -12.97 -8.74
CA ASN A 205 0.66 -12.77 -9.96
C ASN A 205 2.01 -12.08 -9.74
N ARG A 206 2.16 -11.26 -8.67
CA ARG A 206 3.48 -10.69 -8.30
C ARG A 206 4.30 -11.59 -7.38
N GLN A 207 3.69 -12.59 -6.71
CA GLN A 207 4.38 -13.45 -5.74
C GLN A 207 5.64 -14.15 -6.29
N PRO A 208 5.70 -14.63 -7.55
CA PRO A 208 6.92 -15.23 -8.11
C PRO A 208 8.12 -14.27 -8.14
N TYR A 209 7.86 -12.98 -8.09
CA TYR A 209 8.90 -11.94 -8.11
C TYR A 209 9.33 -11.51 -6.70
N ILE A 210 8.63 -11.92 -5.64
CA ILE A 210 8.88 -11.52 -4.25
C ILE A 210 9.35 -12.72 -3.45
N CYS A 211 10.62 -12.71 -3.03
CA CYS A 211 11.23 -13.83 -2.30
C CYS A 211 10.68 -13.99 -0.87
N GLN A 212 10.28 -12.91 -0.21
CA GLN A 212 9.67 -12.94 1.12
C GLN A 212 8.14 -12.87 1.04
N SER A 213 7.48 -12.34 2.05
CA SER A 213 6.01 -12.23 2.10
C SER A 213 5.50 -10.88 1.64
N GLN A 214 4.18 -10.82 1.44
CA GLN A 214 3.43 -9.62 1.12
C GLN A 214 2.40 -9.34 2.22
N SER A 215 2.32 -8.10 2.67
CA SER A 215 1.25 -7.64 3.57
C SER A 215 -0.02 -7.39 2.76
N VAL A 216 -0.76 -8.45 2.44
CA VAL A 216 -1.99 -8.39 1.65
C VAL A 216 -3.18 -8.13 2.57
N ASN A 217 -3.66 -6.88 2.60
CA ASN A 217 -4.86 -6.50 3.32
C ASN A 217 -6.10 -6.67 2.45
N LEU A 218 -7.17 -7.19 3.04
CA LEU A 218 -8.50 -7.29 2.43
C LEU A 218 -9.44 -6.26 3.05
N PHE A 219 -10.33 -5.69 2.24
CA PHE A 219 -11.24 -4.62 2.63
C PHE A 219 -12.67 -5.03 2.35
N PHE A 220 -13.47 -5.14 3.38
CA PHE A 220 -14.88 -5.52 3.27
C PHE A 220 -15.78 -4.52 3.97
N PRO A 221 -17.00 -4.32 3.48
CA PRO A 221 -18.02 -3.57 4.23
C PRO A 221 -18.40 -4.35 5.50
N PRO A 222 -18.96 -3.66 6.51
CA PRO A 222 -19.28 -4.28 7.81
C PRO A 222 -20.33 -5.39 7.73
N ASP A 223 -21.16 -5.39 6.70
CA ASP A 223 -22.25 -6.32 6.43
C ASP A 223 -21.91 -7.38 5.37
N VAL A 224 -20.61 -7.59 5.10
CA VAL A 224 -20.17 -8.58 4.12
C VAL A 224 -20.75 -9.97 4.39
N ASN A 225 -21.18 -10.65 3.33
CA ASN A 225 -21.64 -12.03 3.43
C ASN A 225 -20.45 -12.95 3.81
N LYS A 226 -20.70 -13.85 4.78
CA LYS A 226 -19.67 -14.81 5.23
C LYS A 226 -19.19 -15.73 4.11
N GLY A 227 -20.05 -16.05 3.13
CA GLY A 227 -19.69 -16.83 1.96
C GLY A 227 -18.69 -16.11 1.07
N ASP A 228 -18.88 -14.81 0.82
CA ASP A 228 -17.97 -14.01 0.00
C ASP A 228 -16.61 -13.87 0.68
N LEU A 229 -16.61 -13.63 1.99
CA LEU A 229 -15.40 -13.61 2.79
C LEU A 229 -14.65 -14.95 2.71
N HIS A 230 -15.36 -16.07 2.87
CA HIS A 230 -14.80 -17.41 2.74
C HIS A 230 -14.21 -17.64 1.35
N ASN A 231 -14.95 -17.27 0.29
CA ASN A 231 -14.53 -17.49 -1.10
C ASN A 231 -13.23 -16.75 -1.42
N VAL A 232 -13.05 -15.52 -0.95
CA VAL A 232 -11.80 -14.75 -1.16
C VAL A 232 -10.63 -15.41 -0.42
N HIS A 233 -10.83 -15.92 0.79
CA HIS A 233 -9.79 -16.66 1.52
C HIS A 233 -9.43 -17.98 0.84
N MET A 234 -10.42 -18.72 0.34
CA MET A 234 -10.20 -19.95 -0.42
C MET A 234 -9.49 -19.67 -1.76
N LEU A 235 -9.81 -18.56 -2.41
CA LEU A 235 -9.09 -18.12 -3.61
C LEU A 235 -7.62 -17.85 -3.29
N ALA A 236 -7.32 -17.14 -2.21
CA ALA A 236 -5.95 -16.88 -1.77
C ALA A 236 -5.17 -18.19 -1.53
N TRP A 237 -5.80 -19.16 -0.89
CA TRP A 237 -5.22 -20.48 -0.69
C TRP A 237 -5.01 -21.23 -2.01
N ALA A 238 -6.03 -21.28 -2.88
CA ALA A 238 -5.96 -21.94 -4.19
C ALA A 238 -4.89 -21.30 -5.12
N LYS A 239 -4.65 -20.01 -4.97
CA LYS A 239 -3.60 -19.26 -5.68
C LYS A 239 -2.21 -19.38 -5.02
N ASN A 240 -2.06 -20.19 -3.99
CA ASN A 240 -0.81 -20.41 -3.26
C ASN A 240 -0.18 -19.12 -2.70
N LEU A 241 -0.99 -18.19 -2.23
CA LEU A 241 -0.46 -17.02 -1.53
C LEU A 241 0.22 -17.47 -0.22
N LYS A 242 1.40 -16.96 0.06
CA LYS A 242 2.14 -17.26 1.30
C LYS A 242 1.39 -16.81 2.54
N THR A 243 0.79 -15.61 2.48
CA THR A 243 0.04 -15.01 3.60
C THR A 243 -1.04 -14.06 3.10
N LEU A 244 -2.10 -13.91 3.89
CA LEU A 244 -2.92 -12.72 4.01
C LEU A 244 -2.52 -11.99 5.30
N TYR A 245 -2.85 -10.69 5.44
CA TYR A 245 -2.45 -9.91 6.59
C TYR A 245 -3.68 -9.44 7.38
N TYR A 246 -4.16 -8.21 7.22
CA TYR A 246 -5.36 -7.76 7.91
C TYR A 246 -6.62 -7.92 7.07
N LEU A 247 -7.70 -8.31 7.73
CA LEU A 247 -9.05 -8.07 7.26
C LEU A 247 -9.52 -6.75 7.86
N ARG A 248 -9.74 -5.76 7.00
CA ARG A 248 -10.17 -4.42 7.41
C ARG A 248 -11.64 -4.25 7.10
N SER A 249 -12.41 -3.93 8.16
CA SER A 249 -13.83 -3.62 8.07
C SER A 249 -14.14 -2.48 9.03
N GLU A 250 -15.12 -1.66 8.72
CA GLU A 250 -15.64 -0.63 9.63
C GLU A 250 -16.62 -1.28 10.61
N ALA A 251 -16.63 -0.84 11.87
CA ALA A 251 -17.67 -1.25 12.80
C ALA A 251 -19.01 -0.59 12.41
N ILE A 252 -20.11 -1.35 12.44
CA ILE A 252 -21.47 -0.89 12.10
C ILE A 252 -21.83 0.39 12.88
N SER A 253 -21.45 0.46 14.16
CA SER A 253 -21.69 1.61 15.02
C SER A 253 -20.93 2.90 14.64
N ARG A 254 -19.89 2.82 13.79
CA ARG A 254 -19.19 3.99 13.25
C ARG A 254 -19.75 4.48 11.92
N ALA A 255 -20.47 3.63 11.19
CA ALA A 255 -21.09 4.01 9.92
C ALA A 255 -22.23 5.01 10.12
N ASP A 256 -22.98 4.91 11.22
CA ASP A 256 -24.14 5.78 11.50
C ASP A 256 -23.79 7.15 12.09
N ASN A 257 -22.59 7.34 12.63
CA ASN A 257 -22.23 8.57 13.35
C ASN A 257 -21.62 9.69 12.51
N VAL A 258 -21.34 9.48 11.22
CA VAL A 258 -20.69 10.49 10.37
C VAL A 258 -21.70 11.48 9.76
N THR A 259 -22.97 11.11 9.70
CA THR A 259 -24.00 11.90 9.00
C THR A 259 -24.64 13.00 9.85
N SER A 260 -24.48 13.02 11.18
CA SER A 260 -25.25 13.93 12.07
C SER A 260 -24.45 14.91 12.91
N GLN A 261 -23.12 15.00 12.82
CA GLN A 261 -22.31 15.88 13.68
C GLN A 261 -21.38 16.83 12.94
N ALA A 262 -21.91 17.61 12.00
CA ALA A 262 -21.25 18.82 11.49
C ALA A 262 -21.50 20.06 12.38
N LYS A 263 -21.81 19.90 13.66
CA LYS A 263 -21.88 20.97 14.66
C LYS A 263 -21.72 20.34 16.04
N ARG A 264 -20.50 20.32 16.58
CA ARG A 264 -20.25 20.46 18.02
C ARG A 264 -18.80 20.77 18.34
N GLU A 265 -18.67 21.63 19.32
CA GLU A 265 -17.51 22.27 19.90
C GLU A 265 -16.34 21.35 20.23
N ILE A 266 -15.13 21.91 20.07
CA ILE A 266 -13.85 21.31 20.45
C ILE A 266 -13.80 21.26 21.99
N ILE A 267 -13.92 20.08 22.57
CA ILE A 267 -13.51 19.84 23.96
C ILE A 267 -12.22 19.05 23.92
N PHE A 268 -11.15 19.63 24.44
CA PHE A 268 -9.87 18.97 24.64
C PHE A 268 -10.02 17.97 25.80
N GLU A 269 -10.00 16.67 25.52
CA GLU A 269 -9.60 15.65 26.47
C GLU A 269 -8.34 14.97 25.99
N GLN A 270 -7.33 15.01 26.85
CA GLN A 270 -6.10 14.24 26.70
C GLN A 270 -6.45 12.75 26.73
N SER A 271 -6.16 12.03 25.68
CA SER A 271 -6.11 10.57 25.71
C SER A 271 -4.82 10.08 25.12
N ASP A 272 -4.26 9.14 25.80
CA ASP A 272 -2.96 8.53 25.62
C ASP A 272 -2.69 8.01 24.21
N CYS A 273 -1.42 8.03 23.87
CA CYS A 273 -0.85 7.66 22.58
C CYS A 273 -1.08 6.17 22.27
N LEU A 274 -2.00 5.86 21.35
CA LEU A 274 -2.17 4.54 20.73
C LEU A 274 -1.52 4.54 19.34
N SER A 275 -0.23 4.85 19.24
CA SER A 275 0.46 4.93 17.96
C SER A 275 1.52 3.86 17.72
N CYS A 276 1.56 2.80 18.51
CA CYS A 276 2.57 1.75 18.38
C CYS A 276 1.96 0.37 18.12
N GLU A 277 1.00 0.24 17.20
CA GLU A 277 0.62 -1.05 16.64
C GLU A 277 0.35 -0.88 15.14
N GLY A 278 1.33 -1.34 14.31
CA GLY A 278 1.18 -1.40 12.88
C GLY A 278 2.42 -1.88 12.18
#